data_c4267d1783c91c0f91563d051c47a0ad
#
_entry.id   c4267d1783c91c0f91563d051c47a0ad
#
_cell.length_a   1.000
_cell.length_b   1.000
_cell.length_c   1.000
_cell.angle_alpha   90.00
_cell.angle_beta   90.00
_cell.angle_gamma   90.00
#
_symmetry.space_group_name_H-M   'P 1'
#
loop_
_entity.id
_entity.type
_entity.pdbx_description
1 polymer ?
#
loop_
_entity_poly.entity_id
_entity_poly.type
_entity_poly.pdbx_seq_one_letter_code
_entity_poly.pdbx_strand_id
1 'polypeptide(L)'
;TGCVGILDTGRPGPTLAFRHDMDALPIQEITDPASDHLPAREGFASTFKGKMHACGHDSHTAVGLGVAHWLADNKDRLCGRIKLIFQPSEEGTRGAGAMVAAGVVDDVDWFFGAHVGVTAKTGHIQLCADGYLATTKFDVNFTGIQSHAGAKPEAGRSALLAAANAAIML
;
A
#
# COMPACT_ATOMS: atom_id res chain seq x y z
N THR A 1 2.28 -8.62 10.07
CA THR A 1 2.65 -9.89 9.42
C THR A 1 3.10 -9.63 7.99
N GLY A 2 4.37 -9.31 7.78
CA GLY A 2 5.02 -9.27 6.48
C GLY A 2 5.79 -10.56 6.21
N CYS A 3 6.32 -10.68 4.99
CA CYS A 3 7.19 -11.79 4.61
C CYS A 3 8.51 -11.21 4.07
N VAL A 4 9.63 -11.89 4.36
CA VAL A 4 10.93 -11.52 3.81
C VAL A 4 11.58 -12.76 3.22
N GLY A 5 11.79 -12.74 1.92
CA GLY A 5 12.63 -13.72 1.22
C GLY A 5 14.08 -13.27 1.26
N ILE A 6 15.00 -14.17 1.57
CA ILE A 6 16.44 -13.86 1.61
C ILE A 6 17.17 -14.80 0.67
N LEU A 7 17.90 -14.24 -0.28
CA LEU A 7 18.91 -14.95 -1.05
C LEU A 7 20.28 -14.56 -0.51
N ASP A 8 20.99 -15.51 0.09
CA ASP A 8 22.40 -15.38 0.41
C ASP A 8 23.23 -16.12 -0.63
N THR A 9 24.09 -15.40 -1.32
CA THR A 9 24.94 -15.98 -2.36
C THR A 9 26.15 -16.73 -1.80
N GLY A 10 26.48 -16.53 -0.52
CA GLY A 10 27.69 -17.04 0.11
C GLY A 10 28.97 -16.34 -0.36
N ARG A 11 28.86 -15.30 -1.20
CA ARG A 11 29.97 -14.50 -1.69
C ARG A 11 29.94 -13.10 -1.08
N PRO A 12 31.10 -12.48 -0.76
CA PRO A 12 31.15 -11.12 -0.25
C PRO A 12 30.46 -10.12 -1.19
N GLY A 13 29.74 -9.17 -0.61
CA GLY A 13 29.05 -8.12 -1.34
C GLY A 13 28.01 -7.42 -0.46
N PRO A 14 27.34 -6.39 -0.96
CA PRO A 14 26.34 -5.64 -0.21
C PRO A 14 25.07 -6.44 0.04
N THR A 15 24.28 -5.99 1.02
CA THR A 15 22.90 -6.41 1.22
C THR A 15 21.97 -5.43 0.50
N LEU A 16 21.28 -5.92 -0.53
CA LEU A 16 20.26 -5.17 -1.26
C LEU A 16 18.88 -5.55 -0.74
N ALA A 17 17.97 -4.60 -0.63
CA ALA A 17 16.56 -4.86 -0.32
C ALA A 17 15.65 -4.29 -1.39
N PHE A 18 14.63 -5.06 -1.76
CA PHE A 18 13.56 -4.66 -2.68
C PHE A 18 12.22 -4.77 -1.95
N ARG A 19 11.48 -3.67 -1.92
CA ARG A 19 10.19 -3.59 -1.23
C ARG A 19 9.05 -3.78 -2.22
N HIS A 20 8.13 -4.66 -1.86
CA HIS A 20 6.87 -4.94 -2.54
C HIS A 20 5.75 -4.86 -1.51
N ASP A 21 4.86 -3.89 -1.61
CA ASP A 21 3.64 -3.87 -0.80
C ASP A 21 2.64 -4.88 -1.36
N MET A 22 1.70 -5.33 -0.49
CA MET A 22 0.82 -6.44 -0.85
C MET A 22 -0.61 -6.30 -0.31
N ASP A 23 -0.96 -5.15 0.25
CA ASP A 23 -2.30 -4.94 0.81
C ASP A 23 -3.30 -4.43 -0.23
N ALA A 24 -4.57 -4.80 -0.02
CA ALA A 24 -5.70 -4.34 -0.79
C ALA A 24 -6.45 -3.21 -0.06
N LEU A 25 -7.23 -2.45 -0.81
CA LEU A 25 -8.10 -1.41 -0.30
C LEU A 25 -9.50 -1.94 0.05
N PRO A 26 -10.20 -1.32 1.03
CA PRO A 26 -11.57 -1.68 1.40
C PRO A 26 -12.58 -1.12 0.40
N ILE A 27 -12.44 -1.50 -0.86
CA ILE A 27 -13.26 -1.08 -2.00
C ILE A 27 -13.95 -2.31 -2.57
N GLN A 28 -15.26 -2.18 -2.92
CA GLN A 28 -15.96 -3.24 -3.63
C GLN A 28 -15.57 -3.19 -5.10
N GLU A 29 -14.87 -4.19 -5.57
CA GLU A 29 -14.54 -4.34 -6.98
C GLU A 29 -15.78 -4.74 -7.80
N ILE A 30 -15.85 -4.22 -9.02
CA ILE A 30 -16.88 -4.64 -9.99
C ILE A 30 -16.57 -6.07 -10.44
N THR A 31 -17.54 -6.98 -10.25
CA THR A 31 -17.40 -8.41 -10.60
C THR A 31 -18.31 -8.84 -11.74
N ASP A 32 -19.14 -7.94 -12.27
CA ASP A 32 -20.03 -8.21 -13.41
C ASP A 32 -19.21 -8.34 -14.70
N PRO A 33 -19.16 -9.52 -15.34
CA PRO A 33 -18.44 -9.71 -16.59
C PRO A 33 -19.01 -8.93 -17.79
N ALA A 34 -20.24 -8.40 -17.66
CA ALA A 34 -20.83 -7.52 -18.67
C ALA A 34 -20.41 -6.05 -18.54
N SER A 35 -19.70 -5.69 -17.47
CA SER A 35 -19.17 -4.34 -17.25
C SER A 35 -17.93 -4.05 -18.12
N ASP A 36 -17.52 -2.78 -18.18
CA ASP A 36 -16.26 -2.37 -18.84
C ASP A 36 -15.02 -2.67 -17.99
N HIS A 37 -15.18 -3.23 -16.78
CA HIS A 37 -14.09 -3.54 -15.89
C HIS A 37 -13.33 -4.78 -16.36
N LEU A 38 -12.09 -4.59 -16.85
CA LEU A 38 -11.30 -5.66 -17.44
C LEU A 38 -11.11 -6.87 -16.51
N PRO A 39 -10.77 -6.72 -15.21
CA PRO A 39 -10.65 -7.87 -14.31
C PRO A 39 -11.91 -8.73 -14.21
N ALA A 40 -13.10 -8.12 -14.24
CA ALA A 40 -14.35 -8.85 -14.23
C ALA A 40 -14.60 -9.62 -15.54
N ARG A 41 -14.30 -8.98 -16.66
CA ARG A 41 -14.46 -9.59 -18.00
C ARG A 41 -13.53 -10.76 -18.24
N GLU A 42 -12.29 -10.65 -17.76
CA GLU A 42 -11.25 -11.66 -17.91
C GLU A 42 -11.22 -12.68 -16.76
N GLY A 43 -12.11 -12.57 -15.78
CA GLY A 43 -12.32 -13.55 -14.73
C GLY A 43 -11.29 -13.55 -13.59
N PHE A 44 -10.59 -12.44 -13.36
CA PHE A 44 -9.63 -12.30 -12.26
C PHE A 44 -9.95 -11.16 -11.27
N ALA A 45 -11.16 -10.61 -11.31
CA ALA A 45 -11.63 -9.70 -10.28
C ALA A 45 -11.60 -10.33 -8.89
N SER A 46 -11.52 -9.51 -7.86
CA SER A 46 -11.45 -9.96 -6.46
C SER A 46 -12.59 -10.90 -6.09
N THR A 47 -12.26 -12.03 -5.50
CA THR A 47 -13.23 -12.96 -4.92
C THR A 47 -13.61 -12.58 -3.48
N PHE A 48 -12.94 -11.59 -2.89
CA PHE A 48 -13.19 -11.11 -1.53
C PHE A 48 -14.09 -9.88 -1.56
N LYS A 49 -15.32 -10.03 -1.07
CA LYS A 49 -16.28 -8.92 -1.00
C LYS A 49 -15.69 -7.72 -0.23
N GLY A 50 -15.83 -6.54 -0.83
CA GLY A 50 -15.36 -5.28 -0.23
C GLY A 50 -13.85 -5.11 -0.20
N LYS A 51 -13.10 -5.87 -1.03
CA LYS A 51 -11.66 -5.72 -1.16
C LYS A 51 -11.24 -5.72 -2.63
N MET A 52 -10.35 -4.80 -2.97
CA MET A 52 -9.84 -4.63 -4.33
C MET A 52 -8.39 -4.17 -4.29
N HIS A 53 -7.56 -4.68 -5.17
CA HIS A 53 -6.24 -4.11 -5.43
C HIS A 53 -6.32 -2.87 -6.33
N ALA A 54 -6.90 -1.78 -5.78
CA ALA A 54 -7.11 -0.54 -6.54
C ALA A 54 -5.86 0.34 -6.62
N CYS A 55 -4.77 -0.01 -5.93
CA CYS A 55 -3.48 0.68 -6.00
C CYS A 55 -2.38 -0.10 -6.73
N GLY A 56 -2.65 -1.32 -7.16
CA GLY A 56 -1.72 -2.14 -7.94
C GLY A 56 -0.69 -2.94 -7.12
N HIS A 57 -0.92 -3.13 -5.82
CA HIS A 57 -0.01 -3.88 -4.96
C HIS A 57 0.03 -5.39 -5.29
N ASP A 58 -0.97 -5.93 -5.94
CA ASP A 58 -0.97 -7.25 -6.55
C ASP A 58 0.11 -7.37 -7.64
N SER A 59 0.24 -6.33 -8.47
CA SER A 59 1.30 -6.24 -9.48
C SER A 59 2.69 -6.15 -8.83
N HIS A 60 2.84 -5.39 -7.74
CA HIS A 60 4.10 -5.31 -7.01
C HIS A 60 4.49 -6.66 -6.42
N THR A 61 3.52 -7.38 -5.85
CA THR A 61 3.72 -8.75 -5.35
C THR A 61 4.14 -9.71 -6.47
N ALA A 62 3.46 -9.65 -7.61
CA ALA A 62 3.78 -10.47 -8.77
C ALA A 62 5.20 -10.19 -9.32
N VAL A 63 5.58 -8.91 -9.40
CA VAL A 63 6.94 -8.50 -9.77
C VAL A 63 7.96 -9.06 -8.77
N GLY A 64 7.69 -8.95 -7.45
CA GLY A 64 8.56 -9.50 -6.41
C GLY A 64 8.77 -11.01 -6.55
N LEU A 65 7.73 -11.76 -6.88
CA LEU A 65 7.83 -13.20 -7.14
C LEU A 65 8.62 -13.49 -8.42
N GLY A 66 8.42 -12.72 -9.48
CA GLY A 66 9.21 -12.83 -10.71
C GLY A 66 10.70 -12.56 -10.47
N VAL A 67 11.01 -11.53 -9.69
CA VAL A 67 12.40 -11.24 -9.26
C VAL A 67 12.96 -12.38 -8.43
N ALA A 68 12.18 -12.98 -7.51
CA ALA A 68 12.63 -14.13 -6.70
C ALA A 68 13.03 -15.31 -7.58
N HIS A 69 12.24 -15.64 -8.59
CA HIS A 69 12.57 -16.69 -9.57
C HIS A 69 13.87 -16.38 -10.31
N TRP A 70 13.96 -15.17 -10.86
CA TRP A 70 15.16 -14.77 -11.59
C TRP A 70 16.42 -14.83 -10.72
N LEU A 71 16.34 -14.39 -9.47
CA LEU A 71 17.43 -14.41 -8.52
C LEU A 71 17.86 -15.84 -8.19
N ALA A 72 16.91 -16.77 -8.02
CA ALA A 72 17.19 -18.17 -7.76
C ALA A 72 17.96 -18.82 -8.93
N ASP A 73 17.51 -18.57 -10.16
CA ASP A 73 18.12 -19.10 -11.38
C ASP A 73 19.51 -18.50 -11.68
N ASN A 74 19.78 -17.30 -11.16
CA ASN A 74 21.05 -16.58 -11.44
C ASN A 74 21.95 -16.45 -10.19
N LYS A 75 21.69 -17.20 -9.12
CA LYS A 75 22.42 -17.10 -7.85
C LYS A 75 23.95 -17.13 -8.04
N ASP A 76 24.43 -17.97 -8.94
CA ASP A 76 25.86 -18.16 -9.20
C ASP A 76 26.54 -16.96 -9.88
N ARG A 77 25.77 -16.02 -10.40
CA ARG A 77 26.24 -14.78 -11.05
C ARG A 77 26.20 -13.57 -10.11
N LEU A 78 25.65 -13.72 -8.90
CA LEU A 78 25.41 -12.64 -7.96
C LEU A 78 26.40 -12.72 -6.79
N CYS A 79 26.57 -11.62 -6.07
CA CYS A 79 27.32 -11.52 -4.84
C CYS A 79 26.52 -10.79 -3.75
N GLY A 80 26.91 -10.95 -2.48
CA GLY A 80 26.20 -10.35 -1.36
C GLY A 80 24.90 -11.05 -1.02
N ARG A 81 23.96 -10.30 -0.42
CA ARG A 81 22.66 -10.76 0.00
C ARG A 81 21.56 -9.94 -0.64
N ILE A 82 20.45 -10.57 -0.98
CA ILE A 82 19.28 -9.88 -1.51
C ILE A 82 18.06 -10.21 -0.62
N LYS A 83 17.37 -9.19 -0.14
CA LYS A 83 16.12 -9.31 0.60
C LYS A 83 14.96 -8.85 -0.27
N LEU A 84 13.95 -9.70 -0.42
CA LEU A 84 12.66 -9.34 -1.00
C LEU A 84 11.67 -9.14 0.14
N ILE A 85 11.23 -7.92 0.35
CA ILE A 85 10.39 -7.52 1.47
C ILE A 85 8.96 -7.35 0.97
N PHE A 86 8.07 -8.26 1.37
CA PHE A 86 6.65 -8.18 1.08
C PHE A 86 5.94 -7.50 2.25
N GLN A 87 5.64 -6.21 2.09
CA GLN A 87 5.12 -5.35 3.15
C GLN A 87 3.59 -5.33 3.16
N PRO A 88 2.94 -5.61 4.30
CA PRO A 88 1.50 -5.40 4.47
C PRO A 88 1.18 -3.97 4.87
N SER A 89 -0.10 -3.58 4.75
CA SER A 89 -0.69 -2.38 5.37
C SER A 89 0.00 -1.07 5.02
N GLU A 90 0.33 -0.88 3.76
CA GLU A 90 0.84 0.41 3.25
C GLU A 90 -0.24 1.47 3.34
N GLU A 91 -1.47 1.14 2.88
CA GLU A 91 -2.59 2.06 2.73
C GLU A 91 -3.18 2.57 4.06
N GLY A 92 -3.11 1.78 5.12
CA GLY A 92 -3.78 2.08 6.37
C GLY A 92 -2.85 2.30 7.56
N THR A 93 -2.46 1.22 8.18
CA THR A 93 -1.75 1.21 9.47
C THR A 93 -0.23 1.34 9.35
N ARG A 94 0.29 1.58 8.14
CA ARG A 94 1.72 1.80 7.86
C ARG A 94 2.60 0.65 8.36
N GLY A 95 2.35 -0.56 7.85
CA GLY A 95 3.04 -1.78 8.23
C GLY A 95 4.55 -1.76 8.11
N ALA A 96 5.12 -0.83 7.33
CA ALA A 96 6.56 -0.62 7.22
C ALA A 96 7.20 -0.36 8.59
N GLY A 97 6.59 0.47 9.45
CA GLY A 97 7.12 0.76 10.78
C GLY A 97 7.29 -0.48 11.65
N ALA A 98 6.32 -1.41 11.59
CA ALA A 98 6.41 -2.67 12.31
C ALA A 98 7.53 -3.58 11.79
N MET A 99 7.76 -3.60 10.46
CA MET A 99 8.85 -4.38 9.86
C MET A 99 10.23 -3.79 10.19
N VAL A 100 10.35 -2.45 10.17
CA VAL A 100 11.57 -1.76 10.61
C VAL A 100 11.86 -2.04 12.09
N ALA A 101 10.86 -1.93 12.96
CA ALA A 101 10.99 -2.26 14.38
C ALA A 101 11.38 -3.72 14.63
N ALA A 102 11.07 -4.62 13.71
CA ALA A 102 11.49 -6.02 13.74
C ALA A 102 12.90 -6.27 13.18
N GLY A 103 13.65 -5.22 12.81
CA GLY A 103 15.02 -5.32 12.32
C GLY A 103 15.16 -5.78 10.87
N VAL A 104 14.09 -5.73 10.08
CA VAL A 104 14.12 -6.26 8.70
C VAL A 104 15.15 -5.53 7.83
N VAL A 105 15.43 -4.27 8.11
CA VAL A 105 16.33 -3.41 7.31
C VAL A 105 17.65 -3.06 7.97
N ASP A 106 17.95 -3.60 9.17
CA ASP A 106 19.11 -3.19 9.97
C ASP A 106 20.47 -3.49 9.29
N ASP A 107 20.50 -4.52 8.46
CA ASP A 107 21.70 -4.97 7.72
C ASP A 107 21.62 -4.66 6.22
N VAL A 108 20.80 -3.69 5.81
CA VAL A 108 20.59 -3.32 4.40
C VAL A 108 21.48 -2.15 4.02
N ASP A 109 22.33 -2.34 3.01
CA ASP A 109 23.18 -1.28 2.46
C ASP A 109 22.42 -0.40 1.43
N TRP A 110 21.57 -1.02 0.60
CA TRP A 110 20.80 -0.34 -0.45
C TRP A 110 19.36 -0.82 -0.47
N PHE A 111 18.44 0.14 -0.44
CA PHE A 111 17.00 -0.12 -0.42
C PHE A 111 16.33 0.43 -1.67
N PHE A 112 15.53 -0.41 -2.33
CA PHE A 112 14.79 -0.07 -3.53
C PHE A 112 13.30 -0.33 -3.33
N GLY A 113 12.48 0.58 -3.84
CA GLY A 113 11.04 0.42 -3.96
C GLY A 113 10.59 0.92 -5.32
N ALA A 114 9.57 0.31 -5.87
CA ALA A 114 8.92 0.76 -7.09
C ALA A 114 7.41 0.74 -6.89
N HIS A 115 6.72 1.62 -7.59
CA HIS A 115 5.26 1.62 -7.65
C HIS A 115 4.80 1.64 -9.10
N VAL A 116 3.81 0.81 -9.44
CA VAL A 116 3.13 0.96 -10.73
C VAL A 116 2.45 2.33 -10.77
N GLY A 117 2.50 3.01 -11.90
CA GLY A 117 2.01 4.38 -11.97
C GLY A 117 1.42 4.73 -13.32
N VAL A 118 0.68 5.83 -13.35
CA VAL A 118 0.01 6.34 -14.55
C VAL A 118 0.75 7.53 -15.18
N THR A 119 1.87 7.95 -14.61
CA THR A 119 2.63 9.13 -15.05
C THR A 119 3.64 8.81 -16.14
N ALA A 120 4.20 7.60 -16.13
CA ALA A 120 5.10 7.14 -17.19
C ALA A 120 4.34 6.35 -18.26
N LYS A 121 4.77 6.46 -19.52
CA LYS A 121 4.23 5.63 -20.61
C LYS A 121 4.62 4.18 -20.41
N THR A 122 3.82 3.24 -20.91
CA THR A 122 4.15 1.81 -20.91
C THR A 122 5.55 1.57 -21.48
N GLY A 123 6.34 0.74 -20.82
CA GLY A 123 7.71 0.44 -21.19
C GLY A 123 8.74 1.44 -20.67
N HIS A 124 8.34 2.45 -19.91
CA HIS A 124 9.24 3.44 -19.31
C HIS A 124 9.30 3.27 -17.79
N ILE A 125 10.45 3.59 -17.23
CA ILE A 125 10.66 3.69 -15.78
C ILE A 125 10.94 5.16 -15.47
N GLN A 126 10.18 5.71 -14.52
CA GLN A 126 10.42 7.03 -13.98
C GLN A 126 11.23 6.89 -12.68
N LEU A 127 12.38 7.53 -12.64
CA LEU A 127 13.18 7.61 -11.42
C LEU A 127 12.68 8.79 -10.58
N CYS A 128 12.40 8.52 -9.31
CA CYS A 128 12.04 9.51 -8.30
C CYS A 128 13.09 9.47 -7.18
N ALA A 129 13.89 10.52 -7.07
CA ALA A 129 14.86 10.66 -5.99
C ALA A 129 14.33 11.51 -4.83
N ASP A 130 13.30 12.33 -5.09
CA ASP A 130 12.68 13.26 -4.15
C ASP A 130 11.20 13.47 -4.48
N GLY A 131 10.52 14.34 -3.73
CA GLY A 131 9.14 14.73 -4.02
C GLY A 131 8.07 13.76 -3.53
N TYR A 132 8.40 12.86 -2.61
CA TYR A 132 7.38 12.02 -1.97
C TYR A 132 6.46 12.84 -1.08
N LEU A 133 5.16 12.55 -1.16
CA LEU A 133 4.15 13.21 -0.32
C LEU A 133 4.26 12.73 1.13
N ALA A 134 4.31 13.68 2.05
CA ALA A 134 4.12 13.40 3.47
C ALA A 134 2.63 13.48 3.79
N THR A 135 2.11 12.46 4.45
CA THR A 135 0.69 12.40 4.85
C THR A 135 0.54 12.17 6.33
N THR A 136 -0.47 12.81 6.91
CA THR A 136 -0.96 12.52 8.27
C THR A 136 -2.39 12.04 8.14
N LYS A 137 -2.68 10.85 8.67
CA LYS A 137 -4.04 10.30 8.72
C LYS A 137 -4.56 10.43 10.14
N PHE A 138 -5.78 10.94 10.28
CA PHE A 138 -6.46 11.05 11.58
C PHE A 138 -7.97 10.89 11.39
N ASP A 139 -8.65 10.40 12.42
CA ASP A 139 -10.10 10.30 12.47
C ASP A 139 -10.62 11.27 13.54
N VAL A 140 -11.66 12.02 13.21
CA VAL A 140 -12.32 12.92 14.12
C VAL A 140 -13.79 12.55 14.25
N ASN A 141 -14.20 12.23 15.47
CA ASN A 141 -15.57 11.88 15.77
C ASN A 141 -16.28 13.04 16.47
N PHE A 142 -17.38 13.53 15.89
CA PHE A 142 -18.20 14.60 16.44
C PHE A 142 -19.46 14.00 17.07
N THR A 143 -19.66 14.23 18.37
CA THR A 143 -20.85 13.80 19.09
C THR A 143 -21.70 15.00 19.44
N GLY A 144 -22.98 14.98 19.03
CA GLY A 144 -23.93 16.04 19.26
C GLY A 144 -24.99 15.69 20.33
N ILE A 145 -25.87 16.65 20.59
CA ILE A 145 -27.06 16.47 21.44
C ILE A 145 -28.28 16.82 20.60
N GLN A 146 -29.22 15.90 20.53
CA GLN A 146 -30.49 16.13 19.83
C GLN A 146 -31.38 17.13 20.57
N SER A 147 -32.09 17.94 19.81
CA SER A 147 -33.16 18.80 20.35
C SER A 147 -34.28 18.91 19.31
N HIS A 148 -35.47 19.34 19.78
CA HIS A 148 -36.58 19.63 18.87
C HIS A 148 -36.36 20.99 18.22
N ALA A 149 -36.25 21.03 16.90
CA ALA A 149 -35.90 22.21 16.15
C ALA A 149 -36.84 23.43 16.34
N GLY A 150 -38.12 23.18 16.59
CA GLY A 150 -39.11 24.25 16.78
C GLY A 150 -39.41 24.57 18.25
N ALA A 151 -39.18 23.65 19.22
CA ALA A 151 -39.54 23.83 20.60
C ALA A 151 -38.37 24.26 21.52
N LYS A 152 -37.19 23.70 21.30
CA LYS A 152 -35.99 23.98 22.11
C LYS A 152 -34.71 23.81 21.28
N PRO A 153 -34.52 24.59 20.19
CA PRO A 153 -33.34 24.43 19.34
C PRO A 153 -32.04 24.74 20.11
N GLU A 154 -32.08 25.64 21.09
CA GLU A 154 -30.95 26.02 21.94
C GLU A 154 -30.42 24.90 22.85
N ALA A 155 -31.22 23.88 23.10
CA ALA A 155 -30.82 22.73 23.90
C ALA A 155 -29.98 21.71 23.10
N GLY A 156 -29.93 21.84 21.79
CA GLY A 156 -29.18 20.96 20.92
C GLY A 156 -27.72 21.38 20.73
N ARG A 157 -26.91 20.41 20.29
CA ARG A 157 -25.56 20.64 19.82
C ARG A 157 -25.37 19.90 18.50
N SER A 158 -25.19 20.63 17.39
CA SER A 158 -25.10 20.03 16.07
C SER A 158 -23.70 19.47 15.82
N ALA A 159 -23.58 18.14 15.79
CA ALA A 159 -22.37 17.45 15.38
C ALA A 159 -22.05 17.74 13.91
N LEU A 160 -23.07 17.85 13.05
CA LEU A 160 -22.90 18.17 11.63
C LEU A 160 -22.28 19.56 11.44
N LEU A 161 -22.75 20.57 12.17
CA LEU A 161 -22.20 21.93 12.08
C LEU A 161 -20.75 21.99 12.57
N ALA A 162 -20.44 21.25 13.64
CA ALA A 162 -19.06 21.14 14.12
C ALA A 162 -18.14 20.46 13.10
N ALA A 163 -18.60 19.39 12.49
CA ALA A 163 -17.84 18.69 11.44
C ALA A 163 -17.63 19.56 10.19
N ALA A 164 -18.66 20.28 9.75
CA ALA A 164 -18.57 21.20 8.61
C ALA A 164 -17.56 22.35 8.86
N ASN A 165 -17.60 22.95 10.05
CA ASN A 165 -16.63 23.98 10.43
C ASN A 165 -15.20 23.42 10.50
N ALA A 166 -15.01 22.25 11.07
CA ALA A 166 -13.69 21.61 11.11
C ALA A 166 -13.14 21.37 9.69
N ALA A 167 -13.98 20.87 8.77
CA ALA A 167 -13.58 20.64 7.37
C ALA A 167 -13.20 21.92 6.61
N ILE A 168 -13.80 23.07 6.96
CA ILE A 168 -13.47 24.37 6.34
C ILE A 168 -12.15 24.91 6.89
N MET A 169 -11.79 24.56 8.12
CA MET A 169 -10.58 25.06 8.79
C MET A 169 -9.33 24.22 8.51
N LEU A 170 -9.48 23.04 7.92
CA LEU A 170 -8.38 22.16 7.48
C LEU A 170 -7.89 22.54 6.06
#